data_6477c416edfcfe10478f1287e50cebdd
#
_entry.id   6477c416edfcfe10478f1287e50cebdd
#
_cell.length_a   1.000
_cell.length_b   1.000
_cell.length_c   1.000
_cell.angle_alpha   90.00
_cell.angle_beta   90.00
_cell.angle_gamma   90.00
#
_symmetry.space_group_name_H-M   'P 1'
#
loop_
_entity.id
_entity.type
_entity.pdbx_description
1 polymer ?
#
loop_
_entity_poly.entity_id
_entity_poly.type
_entity_poly.pdbx_seq_one_letter_code
_entity_poly.pdbx_strand_id
1 'polypeptide(L)'
;LLDSSTRRNLELSETLREKQKRGSLLWVLDKTKTAMGGRTLRNYIEQPLIEKEDIEKRLDAVEELSKDSVSRDEIREYLNPIYDLERLLGRISYKTANPRDLIAFRNSLQMLPHIKSVLKSFEKELLTGIREEMDSLEDICSLIAAALEEEPPISVREGGMIKDGFDEDIDKLRSAKRDGKKWLAELENADRERTGIKNLKIKYNKVFGYYFEVTNSYKNLVPADYIRKQTLANAERYTTPRLKELEDTVLNAEDKLCTLEYELFCKIRDTIAAEMERIQKTAKAVARLDVFASLSLVSERNGYVRPKLNEKGVIDIRDGRHPVVEKMIEHDMFIANDTYLDNNNRLIAVITGPNMAGKSTYMRQTALIVLMAQTGCFVPAKNANIGIVDRIFTRVGASDDLASGQSTFMVEMNEVANILRNATAKSLLILDEIGRGTSTFDGLSIAWAVIEHISNRKFLGAKTLFATHYHELTELEGKINNVNNYCIAVKEQGDDIVFLRKIIKGGADKSYGIQVAKLAGVPDVVIGRAKEIVEQLSDNDITEKVQSIAIDNRSGGKAKKAEHFDEVDMAQISLFDTVKDEDVLKELKEADISNMTPLDALNTLYRLQSKLNNRW
;
A
#
# COMPACT_ATOMS: atom_id res chain seq x y z
N LEU A 1 8.97 2.53 13.97
CA LEU A 1 8.88 1.41 13.03
C LEU A 1 7.59 0.63 13.26
N LEU A 2 7.04 0.07 12.19
CA LEU A 2 5.84 -0.76 12.20
C LEU A 2 6.19 -2.14 11.66
N ASP A 3 5.82 -3.19 12.39
CA ASP A 3 5.91 -4.55 11.88
C ASP A 3 4.74 -4.89 10.92
N SER A 4 4.82 -6.03 10.26
CA SER A 4 3.81 -6.45 9.29
C SER A 4 2.44 -6.69 9.96
N SER A 5 2.43 -7.25 11.17
CA SER A 5 1.21 -7.49 11.94
C SER A 5 0.51 -6.18 12.30
N THR A 6 1.26 -5.18 12.77
CA THR A 6 0.72 -3.85 13.10
C THR A 6 0.15 -3.15 11.87
N ARG A 7 0.86 -3.16 10.73
CA ARG A 7 0.33 -2.57 9.49
C ARG A 7 -0.99 -3.20 9.08
N ARG A 8 -1.08 -4.52 9.17
CA ARG A 8 -2.29 -5.30 8.87
C ARG A 8 -3.41 -5.01 9.88
N ASN A 9 -3.13 -5.07 11.19
CA ASN A 9 -4.11 -4.90 12.24
C ASN A 9 -4.70 -3.49 12.30
N LEU A 10 -3.93 -2.47 11.91
CA LEU A 10 -4.38 -1.08 11.78
C LEU A 10 -5.02 -0.78 10.42
N GLU A 11 -5.05 -1.75 9.49
CA GLU A 11 -5.62 -1.59 8.15
C GLU A 11 -5.10 -0.33 7.44
N LEU A 12 -3.78 -0.18 7.39
CA LEU A 12 -3.16 1.04 6.90
C LEU A 12 -3.38 1.26 5.40
N SER A 13 -3.19 0.24 4.59
CA SER A 13 -3.27 0.32 3.12
C SER A 13 -4.44 -0.46 2.52
N GLU A 14 -4.91 -1.50 3.19
CA GLU A 14 -6.01 -2.37 2.78
C GLU A 14 -6.75 -2.95 3.98
N THR A 15 -8.00 -3.36 3.79
CA THR A 15 -8.81 -4.00 4.83
C THR A 15 -8.37 -5.44 5.09
N LEU A 16 -8.58 -5.92 6.32
CA LEU A 16 -8.21 -7.29 6.74
C LEU A 16 -8.95 -8.37 5.97
N ARG A 17 -10.27 -8.20 5.78
CA ARG A 17 -11.15 -9.23 5.20
C ARG A 17 -11.14 -9.23 3.68
N GLU A 18 -11.38 -8.08 3.09
CA GLU A 18 -11.66 -7.96 1.65
C GLU A 18 -10.44 -7.56 0.83
N LYS A 19 -9.33 -7.23 1.50
CA LYS A 19 -8.10 -6.76 0.84
C LYS A 19 -8.34 -5.56 -0.10
N GLN A 20 -9.28 -4.70 0.28
CA GLN A 20 -9.67 -3.52 -0.48
C GLN A 20 -9.04 -2.25 0.13
N LYS A 21 -8.79 -1.26 -0.72
CA LYS A 21 -8.33 0.07 -0.27
C LYS A 21 -9.43 0.80 0.51
N ARG A 22 -10.70 0.69 0.07
CA ARG A 22 -11.85 1.31 0.76
C ARG A 22 -11.99 0.71 2.16
N GLY A 23 -12.04 1.57 3.17
CA GLY A 23 -12.06 1.17 4.57
C GLY A 23 -10.67 1.10 5.22
N SER A 24 -9.59 1.47 4.52
CA SER A 24 -8.24 1.61 5.09
C SER A 24 -7.91 3.07 5.44
N LEU A 25 -6.84 3.29 6.22
CA LEU A 25 -6.33 4.65 6.49
C LEU A 25 -5.92 5.36 5.18
N LEU A 26 -5.24 4.64 4.29
CA LEU A 26 -4.84 5.17 2.99
C LEU A 26 -6.04 5.66 2.17
N TRP A 27 -7.18 4.96 2.20
CA TRP A 27 -8.38 5.41 1.52
C TRP A 27 -8.90 6.76 2.02
N VAL A 28 -8.79 7.02 3.32
CA VAL A 28 -9.19 8.31 3.93
C VAL A 28 -8.26 9.43 3.48
N LEU A 29 -6.95 9.20 3.53
CA LEU A 29 -5.92 10.21 3.33
C LEU A 29 -5.56 10.45 1.87
N ASP A 30 -5.77 9.47 0.98
CA ASP A 30 -5.36 9.54 -0.41
C ASP A 30 -6.38 10.28 -1.28
N LYS A 31 -6.11 11.56 -1.46
CA LYS A 31 -6.75 12.45 -2.44
C LYS A 31 -5.70 13.01 -3.40
N THR A 32 -4.59 12.30 -3.56
CA THR A 32 -3.54 12.66 -4.52
C THR A 32 -4.06 12.66 -5.95
N LYS A 33 -3.44 13.47 -6.79
CA LYS A 33 -3.77 13.63 -8.20
C LYS A 33 -2.88 12.78 -9.10
N THR A 34 -1.69 12.42 -8.63
CA THR A 34 -0.69 11.66 -9.38
C THR A 34 -0.48 10.27 -8.78
N ALA A 35 -0.17 9.29 -9.62
CA ALA A 35 0.17 7.94 -9.16
C ALA A 35 1.44 7.93 -8.28
N MET A 36 2.40 8.82 -8.58
CA MET A 36 3.62 9.01 -7.79
C MET A 36 3.29 9.51 -6.38
N GLY A 37 2.39 10.50 -6.26
CA GLY A 37 1.90 11.01 -4.99
C GLY A 37 1.24 9.92 -4.15
N GLY A 38 0.37 9.10 -4.76
CA GLY A 38 -0.29 7.99 -4.08
C GLY A 38 0.71 6.96 -3.52
N ARG A 39 1.75 6.60 -4.29
CA ARG A 39 2.82 5.72 -3.80
C ARG A 39 3.62 6.35 -2.65
N THR A 40 3.94 7.62 -2.77
CA THR A 40 4.69 8.36 -1.74
C THR A 40 3.88 8.47 -0.45
N LEU A 41 2.57 8.76 -0.53
CA LEU A 41 1.69 8.79 0.64
C LEU A 41 1.60 7.44 1.33
N ARG A 42 1.46 6.36 0.56
CA ARG A 42 1.49 5.00 1.10
C ARG A 42 2.78 4.73 1.88
N ASN A 43 3.93 5.08 1.31
CA ASN A 43 5.21 4.93 1.99
C ASN A 43 5.30 5.76 3.28
N TYR A 44 4.75 6.97 3.30
CA TYR A 44 4.73 7.82 4.49
C TYR A 44 3.89 7.23 5.62
N ILE A 45 2.76 6.61 5.29
CA ILE A 45 1.89 5.94 6.26
C ILE A 45 2.56 4.66 6.79
N GLU A 46 3.20 3.88 5.92
CA GLU A 46 3.87 2.62 6.29
C GLU A 46 5.20 2.83 7.03
N GLN A 47 5.81 4.01 6.86
CA GLN A 47 7.09 4.40 7.46
C GLN A 47 7.00 5.80 8.10
N PRO A 48 6.24 5.95 9.20
CA PRO A 48 6.16 7.22 9.91
C PRO A 48 7.53 7.65 10.46
N LEU A 49 7.71 8.97 10.59
CA LEU A 49 8.94 9.55 11.09
C LEU A 49 9.05 9.41 12.61
N ILE A 50 10.28 9.49 13.11
CA ILE A 50 10.61 9.48 14.54
C ILE A 50 11.34 10.75 15.00
N GLU A 51 11.90 11.52 14.06
CA GLU A 51 12.57 12.77 14.36
C GLU A 51 11.55 13.92 14.39
N LYS A 52 11.49 14.63 15.52
CA LYS A 52 10.51 15.69 15.74
C LYS A 52 10.61 16.80 14.70
N GLU A 53 11.81 17.23 14.37
CA GLU A 53 12.05 18.30 13.41
C GLU A 53 11.50 17.97 12.03
N ASP A 54 11.70 16.75 11.57
CA ASP A 54 11.20 16.31 10.26
C ASP A 54 9.67 16.20 10.23
N ILE A 55 9.08 15.77 11.35
CA ILE A 55 7.62 15.72 11.49
C ILE A 55 7.05 17.15 11.47
N GLU A 56 7.65 18.07 12.23
CA GLU A 56 7.22 19.48 12.28
C GLU A 56 7.30 20.14 10.90
N LYS A 57 8.36 19.89 10.12
CA LYS A 57 8.46 20.39 8.73
C LYS A 57 7.29 19.93 7.86
N ARG A 58 6.88 18.66 7.99
CA ARG A 58 5.70 18.14 7.27
C ARG A 58 4.40 18.81 7.74
N LEU A 59 4.22 18.93 9.06
CA LEU A 59 3.06 19.61 9.64
C LEU A 59 2.98 21.09 9.21
N ASP A 60 4.12 21.77 9.15
CA ASP A 60 4.21 23.15 8.66
C ASP A 60 3.76 23.27 7.21
N ALA A 61 4.18 22.35 6.35
CA ALA A 61 3.76 22.33 4.94
C ALA A 61 2.25 22.11 4.80
N VAL A 62 1.69 21.16 5.56
CA VAL A 62 0.24 20.90 5.58
C VAL A 62 -0.52 22.11 6.09
N GLU A 63 -0.04 22.77 7.15
CA GLU A 63 -0.67 23.96 7.74
C GLU A 63 -0.68 25.13 6.76
N GLU A 64 0.45 25.39 6.10
CA GLU A 64 0.58 26.50 5.16
C GLU A 64 -0.35 26.32 3.95
N LEU A 65 -0.41 25.09 3.39
CA LEU A 65 -1.35 24.75 2.33
C LEU A 65 -2.82 24.81 2.79
N SER A 66 -3.09 24.54 4.07
CA SER A 66 -4.44 24.63 4.62
C SER A 66 -4.90 26.08 4.84
N LYS A 67 -3.96 27.00 5.11
CA LYS A 67 -4.25 28.45 5.24
C LYS A 67 -4.52 29.11 3.90
N ASP A 68 -3.93 28.62 2.82
CA ASP A 68 -4.18 29.10 1.45
C ASP A 68 -4.77 27.97 0.60
N SER A 69 -6.04 27.71 0.82
CA SER A 69 -6.78 26.65 0.11
C SER A 69 -6.94 26.95 -1.39
N VAL A 70 -6.93 28.21 -1.80
CA VAL A 70 -7.04 28.61 -3.21
C VAL A 70 -5.78 28.20 -3.97
N SER A 71 -4.60 28.58 -3.48
CA SER A 71 -3.32 28.18 -4.10
C SER A 71 -3.10 26.68 -4.04
N ARG A 72 -3.50 26.01 -2.94
CA ARG A 72 -3.48 24.54 -2.85
C ARG A 72 -4.32 23.90 -3.93
N ASP A 73 -5.55 24.34 -4.13
CA ASP A 73 -6.45 23.76 -5.12
C ASP A 73 -5.99 24.06 -6.54
N GLU A 74 -5.40 25.22 -6.80
CA GLU A 74 -4.73 25.56 -8.07
C GLU A 74 -3.56 24.60 -8.34
N ILE A 75 -2.70 24.34 -7.36
CA ILE A 75 -1.64 23.33 -7.48
C ILE A 75 -2.23 21.96 -7.84
N ARG A 76 -3.32 21.56 -7.21
CA ARG A 76 -3.99 20.28 -7.48
C ARG A 76 -4.54 20.18 -8.90
N GLU A 77 -5.03 21.28 -9.46
CA GLU A 77 -5.46 21.31 -10.86
C GLU A 77 -4.27 21.14 -11.82
N TYR A 78 -3.12 21.76 -11.55
CA TYR A 78 -1.91 21.57 -12.35
C TYR A 78 -1.28 20.17 -12.18
N LEU A 79 -1.45 19.52 -11.02
CA LEU A 79 -1.01 18.15 -10.80
C LEU A 79 -1.86 17.12 -11.55
N ASN A 80 -3.14 17.40 -11.80
CA ASN A 80 -4.09 16.45 -12.37
C ASN A 80 -3.67 15.90 -13.76
N PRO A 81 -3.17 16.71 -14.70
CA PRO A 81 -2.73 16.22 -16.02
C PRO A 81 -1.32 15.63 -16.01
N ILE A 82 -0.61 15.62 -14.88
CA ILE A 82 0.74 15.05 -14.79
C ILE A 82 0.66 13.52 -14.77
N TYR A 83 1.26 12.91 -15.79
CA TYR A 83 1.42 11.45 -15.85
C TYR A 83 2.44 10.95 -14.83
N ASP A 84 2.53 9.63 -14.70
CA ASP A 84 3.52 8.97 -13.84
C ASP A 84 4.94 9.15 -14.44
N LEU A 85 5.61 10.25 -14.06
CA LEU A 85 6.95 10.60 -14.56
C LEU A 85 7.99 9.53 -14.23
N GLU A 86 7.89 8.88 -13.08
CA GLU A 86 8.81 7.80 -12.68
C GLU A 86 8.67 6.60 -13.63
N ARG A 87 7.44 6.24 -13.96
CA ARG A 87 7.14 5.13 -14.88
C ARG A 87 7.55 5.45 -16.31
N LEU A 88 7.27 6.68 -16.76
CA LEU A 88 7.71 7.15 -18.09
C LEU A 88 9.23 7.17 -18.18
N LEU A 89 9.92 7.67 -17.17
CA LEU A 89 11.38 7.65 -17.11
C LEU A 89 11.95 6.22 -17.13
N GLY A 90 11.32 5.29 -16.43
CA GLY A 90 11.67 3.88 -16.51
C GLY A 90 11.59 3.35 -17.93
N ARG A 91 10.49 3.63 -18.65
CA ARG A 91 10.33 3.23 -20.07
C ARG A 91 11.36 3.87 -20.98
N ILE A 92 11.73 5.13 -20.75
CA ILE A 92 12.78 5.85 -21.49
C ILE A 92 14.12 5.16 -21.26
N SER A 93 14.49 4.89 -20.02
CA SER A 93 15.77 4.26 -19.65
C SER A 93 15.90 2.83 -20.16
N TYR A 94 14.82 2.05 -20.14
CA TYR A 94 14.80 0.68 -20.69
C TYR A 94 14.59 0.66 -22.22
N LYS A 95 14.57 1.80 -22.89
CA LYS A 95 14.41 1.95 -24.34
C LYS A 95 13.10 1.37 -24.89
N THR A 96 12.08 1.29 -24.06
CA THR A 96 10.74 0.79 -24.39
C THR A 96 9.71 1.90 -24.61
N ALA A 97 10.09 3.16 -24.37
CA ALA A 97 9.23 4.30 -24.60
C ALA A 97 8.93 4.49 -26.09
N ASN A 98 7.69 4.82 -26.41
CA ASN A 98 7.24 5.16 -27.74
C ASN A 98 7.06 6.69 -27.90
N PRO A 99 6.81 7.23 -29.11
CA PRO A 99 6.66 8.66 -29.30
C PRO A 99 5.51 9.29 -28.48
N ARG A 100 4.40 8.60 -28.27
CA ARG A 100 3.28 9.08 -27.44
C ARG A 100 3.65 9.19 -25.98
N ASP A 101 4.53 8.30 -25.50
CA ASP A 101 5.08 8.40 -24.14
C ASP A 101 5.88 9.69 -23.94
N LEU A 102 6.67 10.10 -24.94
CA LEU A 102 7.42 11.35 -24.89
C LEU A 102 6.51 12.58 -24.97
N ILE A 103 5.43 12.54 -25.74
CA ILE A 103 4.42 13.61 -25.76
C ILE A 103 3.72 13.71 -24.40
N ALA A 104 3.31 12.58 -23.80
CA ALA A 104 2.73 12.57 -22.46
C ALA A 104 3.72 13.12 -21.41
N PHE A 105 5.00 12.80 -21.56
CA PHE A 105 6.07 13.34 -20.72
C PHE A 105 6.18 14.86 -20.88
N ARG A 106 6.27 15.37 -22.10
CA ARG A 106 6.28 16.82 -22.40
C ARG A 106 5.07 17.53 -21.78
N ASN A 107 3.86 17.00 -22.00
CA ASN A 107 2.63 17.60 -21.48
C ASN A 107 2.63 17.70 -19.95
N SER A 108 3.23 16.70 -19.30
CA SER A 108 3.43 16.72 -17.83
C SER A 108 4.42 17.81 -17.43
N LEU A 109 5.54 17.96 -18.16
CA LEU A 109 6.56 18.96 -17.85
C LEU A 109 6.05 20.38 -18.03
N GLN A 110 5.12 20.63 -18.95
CA GLN A 110 4.50 21.95 -19.17
C GLN A 110 3.76 22.48 -17.95
N MET A 111 3.34 21.62 -17.03
CA MET A 111 2.66 22.02 -15.80
C MET A 111 3.65 22.53 -14.73
N LEU A 112 4.91 22.15 -14.78
CA LEU A 112 5.90 22.45 -13.73
C LEU A 112 6.14 23.95 -13.53
N PRO A 113 6.29 24.79 -14.57
CA PRO A 113 6.45 26.23 -14.38
C PRO A 113 5.28 26.88 -13.66
N HIS A 114 4.05 26.45 -13.94
CA HIS A 114 2.84 26.93 -13.26
C HIS A 114 2.84 26.56 -11.79
N ILE A 115 3.13 25.31 -11.46
CA ILE A 115 3.25 24.84 -10.07
C ILE A 115 4.34 25.63 -9.33
N LYS A 116 5.51 25.80 -9.94
CA LYS A 116 6.61 26.62 -9.35
C LYS A 116 6.21 28.06 -9.10
N SER A 117 5.40 28.63 -9.99
CA SER A 117 4.92 29.99 -9.82
C SER A 117 3.99 30.13 -8.61
N VAL A 118 3.04 29.21 -8.44
CA VAL A 118 2.16 29.18 -7.27
C VAL A 118 2.96 28.94 -5.99
N LEU A 119 3.97 28.05 -6.01
CA LEU A 119 4.82 27.77 -4.86
C LEU A 119 5.65 28.97 -4.36
N LYS A 120 5.77 30.04 -5.14
CA LYS A 120 6.46 31.28 -4.69
C LYS A 120 5.74 31.98 -3.53
N SER A 121 4.44 31.76 -3.37
CA SER A 121 3.66 32.34 -2.27
C SER A 121 3.86 31.65 -0.91
N PHE A 122 4.50 30.47 -0.90
CA PHE A 122 4.75 29.68 0.29
C PHE A 122 6.18 29.87 0.80
N GLU A 123 6.33 29.96 2.13
CA GLU A 123 7.59 30.32 2.80
C GLU A 123 8.18 29.17 3.63
N LYS A 124 7.37 28.17 3.99
CA LYS A 124 7.85 27.07 4.85
C LYS A 124 8.93 26.23 4.17
N GLU A 125 9.94 25.87 4.96
CA GLU A 125 11.18 25.21 4.51
C GLU A 125 10.93 24.06 3.55
N LEU A 126 9.96 23.20 3.87
CA LEU A 126 9.68 22.00 3.06
C LEU A 126 9.10 22.36 1.68
N LEU A 127 8.20 23.36 1.61
CA LEU A 127 7.59 23.80 0.34
C LEU A 127 8.59 24.60 -0.49
N THR A 128 9.43 25.43 0.13
CA THR A 128 10.52 26.12 -0.57
C THR A 128 11.56 25.14 -1.10
N GLY A 129 11.91 24.11 -0.32
CA GLY A 129 12.80 23.04 -0.76
C GLY A 129 12.23 22.25 -1.94
N ILE A 130 10.95 21.90 -1.91
CA ILE A 130 10.25 21.26 -3.04
C ILE A 130 10.31 22.14 -4.30
N ARG A 131 10.07 23.46 -4.17
CA ARG A 131 10.17 24.40 -5.28
C ARG A 131 11.57 24.46 -5.87
N GLU A 132 12.61 24.44 -5.04
CA GLU A 132 14.02 24.48 -5.47
C GLU A 132 14.46 23.15 -6.10
N GLU A 133 14.02 22.03 -5.56
CA GLU A 133 14.30 20.70 -6.11
C GLU A 133 13.57 20.43 -7.44
N MET A 134 12.44 21.09 -7.68
CA MET A 134 11.65 20.95 -8.90
C MET A 134 12.30 21.74 -10.04
N ASP A 135 12.93 21.06 -10.97
CA ASP A 135 13.43 21.62 -12.22
C ASP A 135 12.27 21.75 -13.21
N SER A 136 12.15 22.88 -13.90
CA SER A 136 11.11 23.07 -14.94
C SER A 136 11.36 22.22 -16.18
N LEU A 137 12.59 21.71 -16.40
CA LEU A 137 12.98 20.84 -17.51
C LEU A 137 12.58 21.42 -18.87
N GLU A 138 12.68 22.76 -19.03
CA GLU A 138 12.25 23.50 -20.21
C GLU A 138 13.05 23.11 -21.46
N ASP A 139 14.33 22.77 -21.28
CA ASP A 139 15.21 22.26 -22.32
C ASP A 139 14.69 20.94 -22.90
N ILE A 140 14.29 20.01 -22.06
CA ILE A 140 13.71 18.70 -22.45
C ILE A 140 12.33 18.92 -23.09
N CYS A 141 11.51 19.76 -22.46
CA CYS A 141 10.19 20.09 -22.98
C CYS A 141 10.27 20.69 -24.40
N SER A 142 11.20 21.63 -24.60
CA SER A 142 11.45 22.29 -25.88
C SER A 142 12.00 21.32 -26.93
N LEU A 143 12.90 20.43 -26.54
CA LEU A 143 13.43 19.39 -27.43
C LEU A 143 12.30 18.48 -27.96
N ILE A 144 11.46 17.97 -27.09
CA ILE A 144 10.35 17.11 -27.49
C ILE A 144 9.34 17.88 -28.35
N ALA A 145 9.02 19.12 -27.97
CA ALA A 145 8.09 19.96 -28.71
C ALA A 145 8.58 20.33 -30.12
N ALA A 146 9.89 20.53 -30.28
CA ALA A 146 10.48 20.82 -31.59
C ALA A 146 10.58 19.57 -32.48
N ALA A 147 10.85 18.42 -31.87
CA ALA A 147 11.20 17.20 -32.59
C ALA A 147 9.99 16.34 -33.00
N LEU A 148 8.98 16.21 -32.14
CA LEU A 148 7.90 15.24 -32.32
C LEU A 148 6.59 15.90 -32.73
N GLU A 149 5.85 15.20 -33.60
CA GLU A 149 4.47 15.57 -33.97
C GLU A 149 3.57 15.55 -32.72
N GLU A 150 2.47 16.31 -32.74
CA GLU A 150 1.52 16.38 -31.62
C GLU A 150 0.76 15.06 -31.42
N GLU A 151 0.42 14.39 -32.54
CA GLU A 151 -0.25 13.09 -32.55
C GLU A 151 0.60 12.04 -33.29
N PRO A 152 1.73 11.62 -32.71
CA PRO A 152 2.61 10.69 -33.38
C PRO A 152 2.00 9.28 -33.42
N PRO A 153 2.43 8.41 -34.33
CA PRO A 153 2.03 7.01 -34.38
C PRO A 153 2.47 6.29 -33.07
N ILE A 154 1.82 5.16 -32.79
CA ILE A 154 2.21 4.32 -31.64
C ILE A 154 3.52 3.58 -31.94
N SER A 155 3.63 3.06 -33.18
CA SER A 155 4.78 2.29 -33.60
C SER A 155 5.93 3.18 -34.06
N VAL A 156 7.09 2.97 -33.50
CA VAL A 156 8.34 3.66 -33.90
C VAL A 156 8.82 3.31 -35.31
N ARG A 157 8.21 2.31 -35.98
CA ARG A 157 8.61 1.82 -37.30
C ARG A 157 7.74 2.33 -38.44
N GLU A 158 6.64 3.01 -38.12
CA GLU A 158 5.69 3.48 -39.13
C GLU A 158 6.10 4.80 -39.80
N GLY A 159 7.05 5.52 -39.21
CA GLY A 159 7.42 6.87 -39.62
C GLY A 159 6.34 7.92 -39.30
N GLY A 160 6.60 9.19 -39.65
CA GLY A 160 5.65 10.29 -39.38
C GLY A 160 5.64 10.76 -37.91
N MET A 161 6.70 10.51 -37.15
CA MET A 161 6.82 10.93 -35.78
C MET A 161 7.63 12.21 -35.56
N ILE A 162 8.51 12.56 -36.48
CA ILE A 162 9.36 13.75 -36.42
C ILE A 162 8.67 14.93 -37.12
N LYS A 163 8.70 16.13 -36.53
CA LYS A 163 8.14 17.35 -37.11
C LYS A 163 8.89 17.81 -38.37
N ASP A 164 8.19 18.45 -39.27
CA ASP A 164 8.79 19.15 -40.41
C ASP A 164 9.71 20.28 -39.91
N GLY A 165 10.87 20.44 -40.51
CA GLY A 165 11.83 21.47 -40.16
C GLY A 165 12.75 21.10 -38.97
N PHE A 166 12.61 19.91 -38.38
CA PHE A 166 13.50 19.48 -37.31
C PHE A 166 14.84 18.93 -37.81
N ASP A 167 14.82 18.21 -38.95
CA ASP A 167 16.00 17.64 -39.59
C ASP A 167 15.95 17.78 -41.09
N GLU A 168 16.99 18.38 -41.69
CA GLU A 168 17.05 18.66 -43.12
C GLU A 168 16.99 17.40 -44.01
N ASP A 169 17.59 16.30 -43.55
CA ASP A 169 17.63 15.06 -44.36
C ASP A 169 16.25 14.37 -44.36
N ILE A 170 15.53 14.46 -43.25
CA ILE A 170 14.13 14.01 -43.17
C ILE A 170 13.25 14.84 -44.13
N ASP A 171 13.42 16.16 -44.13
CA ASP A 171 12.63 17.04 -44.99
C ASP A 171 12.91 16.78 -46.48
N LYS A 172 14.17 16.53 -46.85
CA LYS A 172 14.55 16.12 -48.21
C LYS A 172 13.90 14.78 -48.61
N LEU A 173 13.94 13.78 -47.72
CA LEU A 173 13.34 12.47 -47.99
C LEU A 173 11.80 12.55 -48.10
N ARG A 174 11.15 13.37 -47.28
CA ARG A 174 9.69 13.64 -47.40
C ARG A 174 9.31 14.31 -48.70
N SER A 175 10.11 15.29 -49.14
CA SER A 175 9.93 15.94 -50.42
C SER A 175 10.09 14.94 -51.56
N ALA A 176 11.13 14.12 -51.55
CA ALA A 176 11.34 13.06 -52.52
C ALA A 176 10.17 12.04 -52.56
N LYS A 177 9.62 11.66 -51.42
CA LYS A 177 8.44 10.77 -51.34
C LYS A 177 7.18 11.44 -51.90
N ARG A 178 6.96 12.71 -51.60
CA ARG A 178 5.82 13.50 -52.14
C ARG A 178 5.92 13.69 -53.63
N ASP A 179 7.09 14.09 -54.12
CA ASP A 179 7.34 14.29 -55.53
C ASP A 179 7.28 12.98 -56.29
N GLY A 180 7.73 11.86 -55.71
CA GLY A 180 7.58 10.52 -56.27
C GLY A 180 6.11 10.12 -56.48
N LYS A 181 5.21 10.45 -55.59
CA LYS A 181 3.75 10.26 -55.77
C LYS A 181 3.22 11.12 -56.90
N LYS A 182 3.70 12.34 -57.04
CA LYS A 182 3.34 13.23 -58.14
C LYS A 182 3.85 12.67 -59.48
N TRP A 183 5.08 12.20 -59.55
CA TRP A 183 5.65 11.56 -60.72
C TRP A 183 4.91 10.29 -61.15
N LEU A 184 4.44 9.47 -60.18
CA LEU A 184 3.57 8.31 -60.48
C LEU A 184 2.24 8.72 -61.09
N ALA A 185 1.63 9.81 -60.59
CA ALA A 185 0.40 10.35 -61.17
C ALA A 185 0.61 10.96 -62.55
N GLU A 186 1.73 11.63 -62.77
CA GLU A 186 2.13 12.16 -64.09
C GLU A 186 2.38 11.03 -65.10
N LEU A 187 3.08 9.96 -64.67
CA LEU A 187 3.29 8.77 -65.48
C LEU A 187 1.97 8.06 -65.81
N GLU A 188 1.05 7.93 -64.87
CA GLU A 188 -0.30 7.39 -65.10
C GLU A 188 -1.05 8.17 -66.18
N ASN A 189 -1.02 9.51 -66.11
CA ASN A 189 -1.68 10.37 -67.08
C ASN A 189 -1.01 10.29 -68.41
N ALA A 190 0.33 10.37 -68.47
CA ALA A 190 1.09 10.28 -69.70
C ALA A 190 0.88 8.93 -70.41
N ASP A 191 0.89 7.86 -69.72
CA ASP A 191 0.64 6.54 -70.28
C ASP A 191 -0.82 6.31 -70.64
N ARG A 192 -1.77 6.93 -69.93
CA ARG A 192 -3.19 6.93 -70.30
C ARG A 192 -3.41 7.62 -71.62
N GLU A 193 -2.76 8.75 -71.83
CA GLU A 193 -2.82 9.47 -73.12
C GLU A 193 -2.10 8.71 -74.24
N ARG A 194 -0.90 8.17 -73.96
CA ARG A 194 -0.11 7.43 -74.95
C ARG A 194 -0.78 6.13 -75.40
N THR A 195 -1.42 5.41 -74.50
CA THR A 195 -2.04 4.11 -74.84
C THR A 195 -3.48 4.18 -75.22
N GLY A 196 -4.19 5.29 -74.93
CA GLY A 196 -5.62 5.42 -75.11
C GLY A 196 -6.49 4.59 -74.20
N ILE A 197 -5.91 4.00 -73.18
CA ILE A 197 -6.62 3.19 -72.16
C ILE A 197 -7.24 4.14 -71.13
N LYS A 198 -8.52 4.46 -71.27
CA LYS A 198 -9.20 5.47 -70.42
C LYS A 198 -9.23 5.19 -68.94
N ASN A 199 -9.21 3.93 -68.53
CA ASN A 199 -9.26 3.48 -67.11
C ASN A 199 -7.91 2.95 -66.58
N LEU A 200 -6.80 3.29 -67.25
CA LEU A 200 -5.47 2.95 -66.80
C LEU A 200 -5.21 3.58 -65.41
N LYS A 201 -4.82 2.77 -64.46
CA LYS A 201 -4.47 3.21 -63.09
C LYS A 201 -3.21 2.52 -62.60
N ILE A 202 -2.36 3.28 -61.94
CA ILE A 202 -1.26 2.74 -61.17
C ILE A 202 -1.79 2.38 -59.79
N LYS A 203 -1.61 1.13 -59.39
CA LYS A 203 -1.96 0.62 -58.07
C LYS A 203 -0.73 -0.02 -57.39
N TYR A 204 -0.78 -0.17 -56.08
CA TYR A 204 0.27 -0.77 -55.27
C TYR A 204 -0.20 -2.07 -54.61
N ASN A 205 0.67 -3.06 -54.59
CA ASN A 205 0.47 -4.30 -53.84
C ASN A 205 1.80 -4.71 -53.17
N LYS A 206 1.75 -5.13 -51.92
CA LYS A 206 2.96 -5.50 -51.13
C LYS A 206 3.82 -6.59 -51.79
N VAL A 207 3.23 -7.46 -52.62
CA VAL A 207 3.94 -8.59 -53.25
C VAL A 207 4.55 -8.16 -54.59
N PHE A 208 3.85 -7.34 -55.36
CA PHE A 208 4.20 -7.00 -56.74
C PHE A 208 4.71 -5.56 -56.95
N GLY A 209 4.65 -4.73 -55.88
CA GLY A 209 4.99 -3.31 -55.96
C GLY A 209 3.94 -2.48 -56.72
N TYR A 210 4.39 -1.43 -57.39
CA TYR A 210 3.51 -0.65 -58.27
C TYR A 210 3.28 -1.35 -59.59
N TYR A 211 2.05 -1.27 -60.10
CA TYR A 211 1.66 -1.87 -61.38
C TYR A 211 0.55 -1.08 -62.03
N PHE A 212 0.53 -1.13 -63.37
CA PHE A 212 -0.60 -0.70 -64.19
C PHE A 212 -1.67 -1.78 -64.20
N GLU A 213 -2.89 -1.44 -63.87
CA GLU A 213 -4.04 -2.33 -64.01
C GLU A 213 -4.80 -2.02 -65.27
N VAL A 214 -4.89 -2.99 -66.19
CA VAL A 214 -5.60 -2.90 -67.46
C VAL A 214 -6.72 -3.94 -67.45
N THR A 215 -7.97 -3.48 -67.65
CA THR A 215 -9.13 -4.37 -67.80
C THR A 215 -9.08 -5.14 -69.11
N ASN A 216 -9.64 -6.33 -69.15
CA ASN A 216 -9.61 -7.21 -70.29
C ASN A 216 -10.15 -6.56 -71.56
N SER A 217 -11.06 -5.57 -71.48
CA SER A 217 -11.61 -4.78 -72.63
C SER A 217 -10.56 -3.92 -73.30
N TYR A 218 -9.45 -3.59 -72.69
CA TYR A 218 -8.38 -2.76 -73.24
C TYR A 218 -7.08 -3.50 -73.53
N LYS A 219 -7.08 -4.83 -73.39
CA LYS A 219 -5.91 -5.66 -73.55
C LYS A 219 -5.18 -5.50 -74.88
N ASN A 220 -5.92 -5.25 -75.97
CA ASN A 220 -5.38 -5.05 -77.32
C ASN A 220 -4.66 -3.71 -77.47
N LEU A 221 -4.83 -2.77 -76.55
CA LEU A 221 -4.18 -1.46 -76.56
C LEU A 221 -2.88 -1.41 -75.75
N VAL A 222 -2.51 -2.52 -75.15
CA VAL A 222 -1.31 -2.61 -74.30
C VAL A 222 -0.06 -2.56 -75.17
N PRO A 223 0.86 -1.59 -74.96
CA PRO A 223 2.09 -1.48 -75.74
C PRO A 223 3.05 -2.63 -75.49
N ALA A 224 4.01 -2.85 -76.39
CA ALA A 224 5.00 -3.92 -76.26
C ALA A 224 5.99 -3.73 -75.13
N ASP A 225 6.17 -2.53 -74.59
CA ASP A 225 7.02 -2.16 -73.50
C ASP A 225 6.41 -2.49 -72.12
N TYR A 226 5.13 -2.93 -72.06
CA TYR A 226 4.46 -3.38 -70.85
C TYR A 226 4.79 -4.84 -70.60
N ILE A 227 5.40 -5.09 -69.46
CA ILE A 227 5.77 -6.45 -69.00
C ILE A 227 4.66 -6.95 -68.10
N ARG A 228 3.99 -8.04 -68.49
CA ARG A 228 2.91 -8.65 -67.71
C ARG A 228 3.44 -9.32 -66.45
N LYS A 229 2.90 -8.91 -65.30
CA LYS A 229 3.22 -9.48 -63.98
C LYS A 229 2.20 -10.51 -63.51
N GLN A 230 0.90 -10.27 -63.74
CA GLN A 230 -0.16 -11.14 -63.27
C GLN A 230 -1.42 -11.03 -64.14
N THR A 231 -2.10 -12.16 -64.36
CA THR A 231 -3.42 -12.22 -64.97
C THR A 231 -4.47 -12.46 -63.90
N LEU A 232 -5.52 -11.65 -63.88
CA LEU A 232 -6.69 -11.75 -63.04
C LEU A 232 -7.92 -12.11 -63.87
N ALA A 233 -9.04 -12.46 -63.25
CA ALA A 233 -10.28 -12.80 -63.97
C ALA A 233 -10.77 -11.67 -64.88
N ASN A 234 -10.69 -10.41 -64.48
CA ASN A 234 -11.25 -9.25 -65.19
C ASN A 234 -10.21 -8.19 -65.62
N ALA A 235 -8.92 -8.39 -65.30
CA ALA A 235 -7.85 -7.45 -65.58
C ALA A 235 -6.48 -8.14 -65.65
N GLU A 236 -5.51 -7.48 -66.24
CA GLU A 236 -4.11 -7.87 -66.20
C GLU A 236 -3.26 -6.77 -65.55
N ARG A 237 -2.19 -7.19 -64.85
CA ARG A 237 -1.25 -6.30 -64.17
C ARG A 237 0.05 -6.24 -64.95
N TYR A 238 0.52 -5.03 -65.19
CA TYR A 238 1.72 -4.77 -65.98
C TYR A 238 2.69 -3.87 -65.23
N THR A 239 3.95 -3.95 -65.58
CA THR A 239 4.99 -3.01 -65.20
C THR A 239 5.71 -2.50 -66.42
N THR A 240 6.37 -1.34 -66.27
CA THR A 240 7.28 -0.80 -67.29
C THR A 240 8.64 -0.49 -66.63
N PRO A 241 9.76 -0.43 -67.37
CA PRO A 241 11.04 -0.01 -66.83
C PRO A 241 10.97 1.32 -66.10
N ARG A 242 10.26 2.28 -66.64
CA ARG A 242 10.08 3.61 -66.05
C ARG A 242 9.27 3.59 -64.75
N LEU A 243 8.22 2.76 -64.69
CA LEU A 243 7.45 2.57 -63.46
C LEU A 243 8.33 1.91 -62.37
N LYS A 244 9.20 0.97 -62.74
CA LYS A 244 10.09 0.30 -61.81
C LYS A 244 11.17 1.23 -61.25
N GLU A 245 11.75 2.12 -62.07
CA GLU A 245 12.70 3.14 -61.61
C GLU A 245 12.06 4.11 -60.62
N LEU A 246 10.82 4.55 -60.86
CA LEU A 246 10.06 5.37 -59.94
C LEU A 246 9.71 4.63 -58.64
N GLU A 247 9.33 3.37 -58.77
CA GLU A 247 9.06 2.49 -57.64
C GLU A 247 10.29 2.41 -56.71
N ASP A 248 11.45 2.07 -57.27
CA ASP A 248 12.69 1.95 -56.51
C ASP A 248 13.07 3.28 -55.81
N THR A 249 12.83 4.41 -56.47
CA THR A 249 13.07 5.72 -55.87
C THR A 249 12.14 6.02 -54.70
N VAL A 250 10.82 5.77 -54.88
CA VAL A 250 9.81 6.05 -53.87
C VAL A 250 9.96 5.12 -52.64
N LEU A 251 10.12 3.83 -52.87
CA LEU A 251 10.26 2.83 -51.81
C LEU A 251 11.56 3.03 -51.04
N ASN A 252 12.67 3.27 -51.71
CA ASN A 252 13.96 3.55 -51.05
C ASN A 252 13.91 4.83 -50.21
N ALA A 253 13.19 5.87 -50.68
CA ALA A 253 13.01 7.09 -49.89
C ALA A 253 12.16 6.84 -48.64
N GLU A 254 11.13 6.01 -48.74
CA GLU A 254 10.25 5.65 -47.62
C GLU A 254 10.99 4.83 -46.56
N ASP A 255 11.72 3.80 -46.96
CA ASP A 255 12.50 2.96 -46.04
C ASP A 255 13.61 3.76 -45.33
N LYS A 256 14.32 4.62 -46.10
CA LYS A 256 15.32 5.52 -45.52
C LYS A 256 14.71 6.54 -44.58
N LEU A 257 13.56 7.09 -44.89
CA LEU A 257 12.83 8.03 -44.05
C LEU A 257 12.44 7.39 -42.70
N CYS A 258 11.80 6.21 -42.74
CA CYS A 258 11.43 5.49 -41.53
C CYS A 258 12.65 5.14 -40.67
N THR A 259 13.75 4.72 -41.28
CA THR A 259 15.00 4.39 -40.59
C THR A 259 15.59 5.63 -39.90
N LEU A 260 15.70 6.74 -40.61
CA LEU A 260 16.25 7.99 -40.08
C LEU A 260 15.38 8.59 -38.99
N GLU A 261 14.06 8.56 -39.14
CA GLU A 261 13.14 9.00 -38.09
C GLU A 261 13.30 8.14 -36.81
N TYR A 262 13.46 6.85 -36.98
CA TYR A 262 13.72 5.95 -35.83
C TYR A 262 15.05 6.25 -35.14
N GLU A 263 16.13 6.46 -35.88
CA GLU A 263 17.44 6.80 -35.34
C GLU A 263 17.39 8.14 -34.58
N LEU A 264 16.74 9.16 -35.11
CA LEU A 264 16.55 10.44 -34.44
C LEU A 264 15.70 10.31 -33.18
N PHE A 265 14.62 9.56 -33.25
CA PHE A 265 13.81 9.26 -32.07
C PHE A 265 14.65 8.59 -30.97
N CYS A 266 15.50 7.62 -31.33
CA CYS A 266 16.43 7.00 -30.38
C CYS A 266 17.40 7.99 -29.78
N LYS A 267 17.96 8.92 -30.57
CA LYS A 267 18.85 9.97 -30.06
C LYS A 267 18.12 10.90 -29.07
N ILE A 268 16.91 11.34 -29.40
CA ILE A 268 16.09 12.17 -28.52
C ILE A 268 15.82 11.44 -27.21
N ARG A 269 15.38 10.19 -27.27
CA ARG A 269 15.15 9.37 -26.09
C ARG A 269 16.40 9.20 -25.22
N ASP A 270 17.55 8.92 -25.83
CA ASP A 270 18.83 8.73 -25.15
C ASP A 270 19.33 10.06 -24.54
N THR A 271 19.08 11.21 -25.19
CA THR A 271 19.33 12.55 -24.61
C THR A 271 18.50 12.78 -23.35
N ILE A 272 17.21 12.43 -23.37
CA ILE A 272 16.35 12.53 -22.19
C ILE A 272 16.83 11.58 -21.08
N ALA A 273 17.24 10.36 -21.44
CA ALA A 273 17.74 9.37 -20.49
C ALA A 273 19.03 9.85 -19.79
N ALA A 274 19.86 10.64 -20.44
CA ALA A 274 21.07 11.22 -19.84
C ALA A 274 20.74 12.20 -18.68
N GLU A 275 19.55 12.81 -18.70
CA GLU A 275 19.08 13.74 -17.67
C GLU A 275 18.27 13.07 -16.55
N MET A 276 18.44 11.76 -16.39
CA MET A 276 17.66 10.93 -15.46
C MET A 276 17.63 11.49 -14.03
N GLU A 277 18.76 11.94 -13.48
CA GLU A 277 18.85 12.43 -12.11
C GLU A 277 18.00 13.69 -11.89
N ARG A 278 18.03 14.65 -12.84
CA ARG A 278 17.21 15.86 -12.80
C ARG A 278 15.71 15.51 -12.82
N ILE A 279 15.34 14.59 -13.70
CA ILE A 279 13.95 14.14 -13.86
C ILE A 279 13.47 13.40 -12.62
N GLN A 280 14.28 12.50 -12.05
CA GLN A 280 13.94 11.77 -10.83
C GLN A 280 13.75 12.70 -9.63
N LYS A 281 14.66 13.69 -9.48
CA LYS A 281 14.58 14.69 -8.42
C LYS A 281 13.28 15.49 -8.52
N THR A 282 12.94 15.93 -9.73
CA THR A 282 11.70 16.66 -10.02
C THR A 282 10.46 15.78 -9.78
N ALA A 283 10.46 14.52 -10.23
CA ALA A 283 9.35 13.60 -10.00
C ALA A 283 9.10 13.36 -8.51
N LYS A 284 10.14 13.21 -7.70
CA LYS A 284 10.04 13.10 -6.25
C LYS A 284 9.49 14.38 -5.61
N ALA A 285 9.93 15.56 -6.08
CA ALA A 285 9.42 16.83 -5.60
C ALA A 285 7.92 16.99 -5.89
N VAL A 286 7.48 16.66 -7.11
CA VAL A 286 6.06 16.63 -7.51
C VAL A 286 5.25 15.66 -6.65
N ALA A 287 5.76 14.46 -6.43
CA ALA A 287 5.08 13.45 -5.63
C ALA A 287 4.90 13.90 -4.16
N ARG A 288 5.93 14.51 -3.57
CA ARG A 288 5.87 15.06 -2.21
C ARG A 288 4.86 16.21 -2.10
N LEU A 289 4.85 17.11 -3.07
CA LEU A 289 3.88 18.21 -3.12
C LEU A 289 2.45 17.69 -3.19
N ASP A 290 2.20 16.71 -4.02
CA ASP A 290 0.88 16.07 -4.16
C ASP A 290 0.41 15.43 -2.85
N VAL A 291 1.32 14.80 -2.10
CA VAL A 291 1.03 14.26 -0.76
C VAL A 291 0.58 15.37 0.19
N PHE A 292 1.33 16.47 0.30
CA PHE A 292 0.98 17.54 1.22
C PHE A 292 -0.30 18.27 0.82
N ALA A 293 -0.54 18.46 -0.47
CA ALA A 293 -1.80 18.97 -0.99
C ALA A 293 -2.99 18.06 -0.65
N SER A 294 -2.80 16.74 -0.74
CA SER A 294 -3.79 15.73 -0.34
C SER A 294 -4.08 15.80 1.16
N LEU A 295 -3.05 15.78 2.01
CA LEU A 295 -3.18 15.82 3.46
C LEU A 295 -3.85 17.13 3.94
N SER A 296 -3.50 18.25 3.33
CA SER A 296 -4.14 19.54 3.61
C SER A 296 -5.63 19.53 3.27
N LEU A 297 -6.00 19.03 2.08
CA LEU A 297 -7.40 18.92 1.66
C LEU A 297 -8.22 18.03 2.59
N VAL A 298 -7.66 16.88 2.96
CA VAL A 298 -8.33 15.92 3.86
C VAL A 298 -8.51 16.52 5.24
N SER A 299 -7.50 17.24 5.73
CA SER A 299 -7.55 17.91 7.04
C SER A 299 -8.67 18.94 7.11
N GLU A 300 -8.79 19.77 6.08
CA GLU A 300 -9.86 20.77 5.98
C GLU A 300 -11.24 20.11 5.91
N ARG A 301 -11.43 19.16 5.00
CA ARG A 301 -12.73 18.50 4.78
C ARG A 301 -13.22 17.70 5.98
N ASN A 302 -12.31 17.16 6.78
CA ASN A 302 -12.63 16.28 7.89
C ASN A 302 -12.53 16.98 9.25
N GLY A 303 -12.17 18.27 9.29
CA GLY A 303 -11.99 19.00 10.53
C GLY A 303 -10.90 18.41 11.40
N TYR A 304 -9.76 18.01 10.80
CA TYR A 304 -8.61 17.53 11.53
C TYR A 304 -7.79 18.70 12.06
N VAL A 305 -7.12 18.49 13.18
CA VAL A 305 -6.33 19.53 13.84
C VAL A 305 -4.84 19.23 13.79
N ARG A 306 -4.01 20.26 13.79
CA ARG A 306 -2.57 20.13 13.91
C ARG A 306 -2.20 19.56 15.28
N PRO A 307 -1.53 18.40 15.38
CA PRO A 307 -1.04 17.86 16.63
C PRO A 307 0.15 18.68 17.13
N LYS A 308 0.27 18.82 18.45
CA LYS A 308 1.50 19.27 19.12
C LYS A 308 2.37 18.04 19.37
N LEU A 309 3.68 18.20 19.22
CA LEU A 309 4.64 17.11 19.45
C LEU A 309 5.45 17.39 20.71
N ASN A 310 5.69 16.36 21.52
CA ASN A 310 6.51 16.44 22.71
C ASN A 310 7.50 15.26 22.81
N GLU A 311 8.60 15.50 23.50
CA GLU A 311 9.62 14.49 23.78
C GLU A 311 9.46 13.86 25.17
N LYS A 312 8.48 14.35 25.95
CA LYS A 312 8.19 13.88 27.31
C LYS A 312 7.47 12.54 27.32
N GLY A 313 7.08 12.03 26.13
CA GLY A 313 6.37 10.76 25.97
C GLY A 313 4.90 10.82 26.39
N VAL A 314 4.32 11.99 26.57
CA VAL A 314 2.89 12.17 26.92
C VAL A 314 2.04 12.05 25.66
N ILE A 315 1.02 11.21 25.69
CA ILE A 315 -0.04 11.15 24.66
C ILE A 315 -1.32 11.67 25.31
N ASP A 316 -1.74 12.88 24.93
CA ASP A 316 -2.97 13.52 25.36
C ASP A 316 -3.82 13.88 24.15
N ILE A 317 -4.88 13.12 23.95
CA ILE A 317 -5.83 13.28 22.85
C ILE A 317 -7.18 13.65 23.44
N ARG A 318 -7.78 14.75 22.98
CA ARG A 318 -9.11 15.19 23.39
C ARG A 318 -10.08 15.08 22.24
N ASP A 319 -11.24 14.49 22.53
CA ASP A 319 -12.28 14.20 21.55
C ASP A 319 -11.73 13.52 20.28
N GLY A 320 -10.89 12.49 20.49
CA GLY A 320 -10.34 11.68 19.40
C GLY A 320 -11.41 10.90 18.66
N ARG A 321 -11.28 10.79 17.33
CA ARG A 321 -12.18 10.06 16.45
C ARG A 321 -11.39 9.03 15.65
N HIS A 322 -12.06 7.95 15.24
CA HIS A 322 -11.44 6.96 14.37
C HIS A 322 -11.54 7.41 12.91
N PRO A 323 -10.43 7.71 12.21
CA PRO A 323 -10.46 8.35 10.89
C PRO A 323 -11.22 7.57 9.84
N VAL A 324 -11.21 6.24 9.93
CA VAL A 324 -11.89 5.37 8.97
C VAL A 324 -13.34 5.15 9.38
N VAL A 325 -13.59 4.77 10.63
CA VAL A 325 -14.94 4.43 11.11
C VAL A 325 -15.87 5.64 11.00
N GLU A 326 -15.40 6.85 11.33
CA GLU A 326 -16.21 8.06 11.18
C GLU A 326 -16.68 8.34 9.75
N LYS A 327 -15.96 7.81 8.73
CA LYS A 327 -16.31 7.92 7.32
C LYS A 327 -17.17 6.77 6.79
N MET A 328 -17.20 5.66 7.51
CA MET A 328 -17.98 4.47 7.14
C MET A 328 -19.37 4.48 7.77
N ILE A 329 -19.60 5.26 8.82
CA ILE A 329 -20.90 5.41 9.47
C ILE A 329 -21.76 6.35 8.64
N GLU A 330 -22.87 5.85 8.09
CA GLU A 330 -23.74 6.63 7.20
C GLU A 330 -24.84 7.41 7.93
N HIS A 331 -25.29 6.94 9.09
CA HIS A 331 -26.48 7.48 9.76
C HIS A 331 -26.27 7.90 11.23
N ASP A 332 -25.16 7.51 11.85
CA ASP A 332 -24.88 7.81 13.26
C ASP A 332 -23.70 8.80 13.37
N MET A 333 -23.70 9.59 14.45
CA MET A 333 -22.53 10.40 14.80
C MET A 333 -21.48 9.53 15.51
N PHE A 334 -20.22 9.66 15.11
CA PHE A 334 -19.12 9.00 15.80
C PHE A 334 -18.94 9.59 17.21
N ILE A 335 -18.88 8.74 18.22
CA ILE A 335 -18.66 9.15 19.60
C ILE A 335 -17.16 9.34 19.87
N ALA A 336 -16.76 10.58 20.05
CA ALA A 336 -15.37 10.93 20.32
C ALA A 336 -14.93 10.53 21.73
N ASN A 337 -13.67 10.14 21.90
CA ASN A 337 -13.10 9.70 23.16
C ASN A 337 -11.76 10.39 23.47
N ASP A 338 -11.52 10.63 24.76
CA ASP A 338 -10.23 11.12 25.25
C ASP A 338 -9.27 9.96 25.49
N THR A 339 -7.98 10.24 25.30
CA THR A 339 -6.91 9.32 25.66
C THR A 339 -5.80 10.07 26.37
N TYR A 340 -5.36 9.58 27.51
CA TYR A 340 -4.21 10.13 28.20
C TYR A 340 -3.29 9.00 28.69
N LEU A 341 -2.05 8.99 28.19
CA LEU A 341 -0.99 8.08 28.61
C LEU A 341 0.28 8.88 28.88
N ASP A 342 0.99 8.52 29.93
CA ASP A 342 2.31 9.09 30.26
C ASP A 342 3.29 8.01 30.70
N ASN A 343 4.54 8.37 30.88
CA ASN A 343 5.56 7.43 31.35
C ASN A 343 5.59 7.32 32.87
N ASN A 344 4.69 7.97 33.61
CA ASN A 344 4.70 8.03 35.07
C ASN A 344 3.54 7.25 35.69
N ASN A 345 2.41 7.88 35.87
CA ASN A 345 1.29 7.35 36.63
C ASN A 345 0.20 6.73 35.75
N ARG A 346 0.22 7.00 34.45
CA ARG A 346 -0.77 6.53 33.48
C ARG A 346 -0.08 5.84 32.30
N LEU A 347 0.71 4.82 32.65
CA LEU A 347 1.48 4.05 31.67
C LEU A 347 0.60 3.02 30.95
N ILE A 348 -0.22 2.31 31.73
CA ILE A 348 -1.11 1.25 31.22
C ILE A 348 -2.56 1.62 31.53
N ALA A 349 -3.39 1.60 30.50
CA ALA A 349 -4.84 1.69 30.61
C ALA A 349 -5.44 0.31 30.40
N VAL A 350 -6.00 -0.30 31.45
CA VAL A 350 -6.76 -1.53 31.37
C VAL A 350 -8.21 -1.19 31.06
N ILE A 351 -8.72 -1.69 29.92
CA ILE A 351 -10.03 -1.33 29.39
C ILE A 351 -10.93 -2.56 29.45
N THR A 352 -11.97 -2.51 30.27
CA THR A 352 -12.96 -3.59 30.43
C THR A 352 -14.29 -3.25 29.75
N GLY A 353 -15.11 -4.25 29.54
CA GLY A 353 -16.43 -4.13 28.91
C GLY A 353 -16.64 -5.11 27.77
N PRO A 354 -17.85 -5.19 27.21
CA PRO A 354 -18.20 -6.16 26.17
C PRO A 354 -17.53 -5.85 24.83
N ASN A 355 -17.31 -6.87 24.01
CA ASN A 355 -16.53 -6.77 22.76
C ASN A 355 -17.18 -5.86 21.70
N MET A 356 -18.50 -5.83 21.63
CA MET A 356 -19.23 -5.01 20.65
C MET A 356 -19.34 -3.53 21.03
N ALA A 357 -18.87 -3.15 22.21
CA ALA A 357 -19.03 -1.80 22.73
C ALA A 357 -18.02 -0.77 22.20
N GLY A 358 -17.01 -1.20 21.42
CA GLY A 358 -16.06 -0.29 20.75
C GLY A 358 -14.67 -0.19 21.37
N LYS A 359 -14.27 -1.11 22.30
CA LYS A 359 -12.90 -1.14 22.88
C LYS A 359 -11.81 -1.16 21.83
N SER A 360 -11.85 -2.15 20.92
CA SER A 360 -10.85 -2.32 19.85
C SER A 360 -10.83 -1.12 18.90
N THR A 361 -11.97 -0.52 18.62
CA THR A 361 -12.08 0.70 17.80
C THR A 361 -11.36 1.87 18.48
N TYR A 362 -11.58 2.07 19.79
CA TYR A 362 -10.93 3.11 20.58
C TYR A 362 -9.40 2.93 20.63
N MET A 363 -8.93 1.72 20.84
CA MET A 363 -7.49 1.45 20.88
C MET A 363 -6.83 1.66 19.52
N ARG A 364 -7.45 1.17 18.44
CA ARG A 364 -6.95 1.42 17.07
C ARG A 364 -6.98 2.90 16.72
N GLN A 365 -8.03 3.63 17.11
CA GLN A 365 -8.12 5.08 16.96
C GLN A 365 -6.91 5.79 17.56
N THR A 366 -6.52 5.44 18.78
CA THR A 366 -5.37 6.05 19.46
C THR A 366 -4.08 5.76 18.69
N ALA A 367 -3.86 4.51 18.27
CA ALA A 367 -2.68 4.14 17.48
C ALA A 367 -2.64 4.88 16.13
N LEU A 368 -3.78 5.01 15.44
CA LEU A 368 -3.88 5.72 14.17
C LEU A 368 -3.63 7.23 14.32
N ILE A 369 -4.13 7.86 15.39
CA ILE A 369 -3.87 9.29 15.67
C ILE A 369 -2.38 9.52 15.90
N VAL A 370 -1.71 8.68 16.69
CA VAL A 370 -0.26 8.76 16.91
C VAL A 370 0.51 8.55 15.61
N LEU A 371 0.13 7.55 14.81
CA LEU A 371 0.73 7.28 13.51
C LEU A 371 0.55 8.44 12.54
N MET A 372 -0.66 8.99 12.43
CA MET A 372 -0.96 10.16 11.58
C MET A 372 -0.12 11.36 11.98
N ALA A 373 -0.01 11.65 13.29
CA ALA A 373 0.84 12.73 13.79
C ALA A 373 2.30 12.54 13.34
N GLN A 374 2.87 11.33 13.47
CA GLN A 374 4.25 11.03 13.08
C GLN A 374 4.45 10.88 11.56
N THR A 375 3.39 10.71 10.81
CA THR A 375 3.43 10.83 9.34
C THR A 375 3.57 12.28 8.89
N GLY A 376 3.24 13.24 9.76
CA GLY A 376 3.16 14.66 9.45
C GLY A 376 1.78 15.08 8.95
N CYS A 377 0.75 14.38 9.39
CA CYS A 377 -0.65 14.65 9.05
C CYS A 377 -1.38 15.29 10.23
N PHE A 378 -2.38 16.11 9.97
CA PHE A 378 -3.33 16.54 10.98
C PHE A 378 -4.19 15.36 11.43
N VAL A 379 -4.70 15.41 12.64
CA VAL A 379 -5.32 14.27 13.30
C VAL A 379 -6.81 14.51 13.61
N PRO A 380 -7.62 13.45 13.61
CA PRO A 380 -9.05 13.50 13.92
C PRO A 380 -9.28 13.66 15.44
N ALA A 381 -9.10 14.84 15.96
CA ALA A 381 -9.31 15.18 17.36
C ALA A 381 -9.67 16.66 17.51
N LYS A 382 -10.17 17.05 18.69
CA LYS A 382 -10.32 18.47 19.03
C LYS A 382 -8.98 19.10 19.41
N ASN A 383 -8.14 18.34 20.13
CA ASN A 383 -6.77 18.69 20.48
C ASN A 383 -5.95 17.41 20.64
N ALA A 384 -4.69 17.47 20.26
CA ALA A 384 -3.77 16.34 20.43
C ALA A 384 -2.36 16.85 20.76
N ASN A 385 -1.79 16.31 21.84
CA ASN A 385 -0.38 16.48 22.22
C ASN A 385 0.27 15.09 22.25
N ILE A 386 1.11 14.83 21.28
CA ILE A 386 1.61 13.49 20.98
C ILE A 386 3.08 13.37 21.32
N GLY A 387 3.37 12.53 22.31
CA GLY A 387 4.73 12.07 22.58
C GLY A 387 5.18 11.12 21.47
N ILE A 388 6.32 11.43 20.88
CA ILE A 388 6.88 10.63 19.77
C ILE A 388 7.20 9.22 20.27
N VAL A 389 6.74 8.23 19.52
CA VAL A 389 7.01 6.81 19.78
C VAL A 389 7.96 6.25 18.73
N ASP A 390 8.85 5.35 19.14
CA ASP A 390 9.78 4.68 18.25
C ASP A 390 9.10 3.55 17.46
N ARG A 391 8.13 2.88 18.08
CA ARG A 391 7.39 1.75 17.52
C ARG A 391 5.95 1.76 18.01
N ILE A 392 5.06 1.27 17.15
CA ILE A 392 3.69 0.92 17.52
C ILE A 392 3.54 -0.58 17.29
N PHE A 393 3.11 -1.30 18.30
CA PHE A 393 2.78 -2.71 18.22
C PHE A 393 1.30 -2.93 18.50
N THR A 394 0.69 -3.77 17.71
CA THR A 394 -0.71 -4.14 17.89
C THR A 394 -0.88 -5.64 17.92
N ARG A 395 -1.62 -6.12 18.91
CA ARG A 395 -2.19 -7.45 18.96
C ARG A 395 -3.69 -7.29 19.07
N VAL A 396 -4.42 -7.54 18.00
CA VAL A 396 -5.87 -7.35 17.91
C VAL A 396 -6.49 -8.58 17.27
N GLY A 397 -7.40 -9.25 17.96
CA GLY A 397 -8.24 -10.34 17.52
C GLY A 397 -7.57 -11.44 16.67
N ALA A 398 -7.84 -12.71 16.90
CA ALA A 398 -7.32 -13.77 16.05
C ALA A 398 -8.02 -13.76 14.68
N SER A 399 -7.24 -13.67 13.60
CA SER A 399 -7.67 -14.27 12.34
C SER A 399 -7.20 -15.71 12.35
N ASP A 400 -8.11 -16.66 12.20
CA ASP A 400 -7.75 -18.07 12.02
C ASP A 400 -6.84 -18.19 10.79
N ASP A 401 -5.57 -18.43 11.02
CA ASP A 401 -4.65 -18.79 9.95
C ASP A 401 -4.63 -20.31 9.82
N LEU A 402 -5.67 -20.81 9.18
CA LEU A 402 -5.83 -22.24 8.86
C LEU A 402 -4.67 -22.78 7.99
N ALA A 403 -3.96 -21.88 7.30
CA ALA A 403 -2.88 -22.28 6.40
C ALA A 403 -1.57 -22.65 7.13
N SER A 404 -1.36 -22.14 8.34
CA SER A 404 -0.13 -22.41 9.11
C SER A 404 -0.20 -23.66 10.00
N GLY A 405 -1.40 -24.25 10.19
CA GLY A 405 -1.60 -25.40 11.07
C GLY A 405 -1.34 -25.12 12.56
N GLN A 406 -1.09 -23.86 12.95
CA GLN A 406 -0.87 -23.47 14.34
C GLN A 406 -2.20 -23.14 15.03
N SER A 407 -2.32 -23.46 16.31
CA SER A 407 -3.48 -23.05 17.10
C SER A 407 -3.51 -21.51 17.21
N THR A 408 -4.72 -20.94 17.24
CA THR A 408 -4.93 -19.49 17.42
C THR A 408 -4.20 -18.94 18.64
N PHE A 409 -4.14 -19.73 19.72
CA PHE A 409 -3.41 -19.39 20.94
C PHE A 409 -1.89 -19.33 20.72
N MET A 410 -1.31 -20.26 19.95
CA MET A 410 0.13 -20.25 19.64
C MET A 410 0.50 -19.03 18.79
N VAL A 411 -0.32 -18.66 17.80
CA VAL A 411 -0.14 -17.43 17.02
C VAL A 411 -0.17 -16.20 17.91
N GLU A 412 -1.15 -16.14 18.83
CA GLU A 412 -1.26 -15.06 19.81
C GLU A 412 0.01 -14.96 20.69
N MET A 413 0.48 -16.06 21.23
CA MET A 413 1.66 -16.07 22.08
C MET A 413 2.93 -15.69 21.32
N ASN A 414 3.06 -16.09 20.08
CA ASN A 414 4.18 -15.66 19.22
C ASN A 414 4.16 -14.14 18.96
N GLU A 415 2.99 -13.56 18.72
CA GLU A 415 2.84 -12.10 18.56
C GLU A 415 3.18 -11.36 19.86
N VAL A 416 2.66 -11.81 21.00
CA VAL A 416 2.97 -11.25 22.33
C VAL A 416 4.47 -11.35 22.62
N ALA A 417 5.09 -12.50 22.37
CA ALA A 417 6.52 -12.70 22.56
C ALA A 417 7.36 -11.77 21.68
N ASN A 418 6.95 -11.58 20.41
CA ASN A 418 7.59 -10.62 19.50
C ASN A 418 7.50 -9.19 20.04
N ILE A 419 6.33 -8.78 20.53
CA ILE A 419 6.11 -7.47 21.12
C ILE A 419 7.01 -7.26 22.33
N LEU A 420 6.97 -8.16 23.31
CA LEU A 420 7.72 -8.02 24.56
C LEU A 420 9.25 -8.04 24.37
N ARG A 421 9.75 -8.72 23.33
CA ARG A 421 11.19 -8.73 22.98
C ARG A 421 11.66 -7.48 22.26
N ASN A 422 10.80 -6.85 21.46
CA ASN A 422 11.20 -5.77 20.55
C ASN A 422 10.69 -4.38 20.96
N ALA A 423 9.75 -4.30 21.90
CA ALA A 423 9.25 -3.03 22.42
C ALA A 423 10.29 -2.36 23.33
N THR A 424 10.23 -1.03 23.38
CA THR A 424 11.05 -0.18 24.24
C THR A 424 10.16 0.68 25.14
N ALA A 425 10.73 1.38 26.09
CA ALA A 425 10.00 2.34 26.93
C ALA A 425 9.35 3.50 26.14
N LYS A 426 9.80 3.74 24.89
CA LYS A 426 9.23 4.74 23.99
C LYS A 426 8.13 4.18 23.09
N SER A 427 7.87 2.88 23.11
CA SER A 427 6.87 2.24 22.25
C SER A 427 5.43 2.49 22.74
N LEU A 428 4.47 2.35 21.82
CA LEU A 428 3.04 2.29 22.12
C LEU A 428 2.53 0.88 21.81
N LEU A 429 1.93 0.25 22.81
CA LEU A 429 1.40 -1.11 22.71
C LEU A 429 -0.13 -1.08 22.73
N ILE A 430 -0.73 -1.80 21.78
CA ILE A 430 -2.18 -2.03 21.70
C ILE A 430 -2.41 -3.54 21.83
N LEU A 431 -2.87 -3.96 23.00
CA LEU A 431 -3.06 -5.37 23.34
C LEU A 431 -4.54 -5.65 23.58
N ASP A 432 -5.15 -6.46 22.73
CA ASP A 432 -6.57 -6.75 22.76
C ASP A 432 -6.78 -8.24 23.06
N GLU A 433 -7.48 -8.51 24.17
CA GLU A 433 -7.92 -9.84 24.60
C GLU A 433 -6.81 -10.91 24.72
N ILE A 434 -5.70 -10.55 25.36
CA ILE A 434 -4.62 -11.50 25.62
C ILE A 434 -5.09 -12.63 26.56
N GLY A 435 -4.77 -13.88 26.21
CA GLY A 435 -5.09 -15.07 26.99
C GLY A 435 -6.46 -15.68 26.70
N ARG A 436 -7.19 -15.22 25.69
CA ARG A 436 -8.53 -15.72 25.37
C ARG A 436 -8.55 -17.15 24.79
N GLY A 437 -7.46 -17.56 24.16
CA GLY A 437 -7.37 -18.85 23.43
C GLY A 437 -7.07 -20.08 24.30
N THR A 438 -7.05 -19.94 25.64
CA THR A 438 -6.73 -21.03 26.57
C THR A 438 -7.72 -21.06 27.75
N SER A 439 -7.43 -21.89 28.78
CA SER A 439 -8.26 -21.94 29.99
C SER A 439 -8.31 -20.57 30.69
N THR A 440 -9.39 -20.28 31.42
CA THR A 440 -9.59 -18.97 32.07
C THR A 440 -8.44 -18.64 33.05
N PHE A 441 -7.98 -19.62 33.82
CA PHE A 441 -6.91 -19.42 34.80
C PHE A 441 -5.56 -19.16 34.13
N ASP A 442 -5.20 -19.95 33.11
CA ASP A 442 -3.95 -19.74 32.36
C ASP A 442 -3.97 -18.41 31.63
N GLY A 443 -5.07 -18.09 30.97
CA GLY A 443 -5.24 -16.84 30.23
C GLY A 443 -5.13 -15.61 31.15
N LEU A 444 -5.82 -15.64 32.30
CA LEU A 444 -5.75 -14.58 33.30
C LEU A 444 -4.31 -14.44 33.85
N SER A 445 -3.65 -15.56 34.17
CA SER A 445 -2.28 -15.56 34.72
C SER A 445 -1.29 -14.96 33.73
N ILE A 446 -1.39 -15.31 32.44
CA ILE A 446 -0.55 -14.76 31.36
C ILE A 446 -0.82 -13.26 31.21
N ALA A 447 -2.09 -12.84 31.11
CA ALA A 447 -2.46 -11.44 30.97
C ALA A 447 -1.96 -10.59 32.13
N TRP A 448 -2.10 -11.10 33.37
CA TRP A 448 -1.59 -10.45 34.58
C TRP A 448 -0.08 -10.27 34.54
N ALA A 449 0.67 -11.35 34.25
CA ALA A 449 2.13 -11.33 34.17
C ALA A 449 2.64 -10.40 33.07
N VAL A 450 1.94 -10.32 31.93
CA VAL A 450 2.25 -9.38 30.82
C VAL A 450 2.10 -7.94 31.29
N ILE A 451 1.02 -7.60 32.00
CA ILE A 451 0.82 -6.24 32.53
C ILE A 451 1.91 -5.91 33.56
N GLU A 452 2.25 -6.82 34.48
CA GLU A 452 3.33 -6.61 35.43
C GLU A 452 4.67 -6.38 34.74
N HIS A 453 4.99 -7.19 33.73
CA HIS A 453 6.23 -7.04 32.96
C HIS A 453 6.30 -5.67 32.25
N ILE A 454 5.21 -5.26 31.61
CA ILE A 454 5.17 -3.96 30.90
C ILE A 454 5.21 -2.79 31.89
N SER A 455 4.53 -2.89 33.03
CA SER A 455 4.47 -1.83 34.05
C SER A 455 5.82 -1.55 34.70
N ASN A 456 6.69 -2.56 34.75
CA ASN A 456 7.99 -2.46 35.38
C ASN A 456 9.01 -1.79 34.44
N ARG A 457 9.41 -0.56 34.77
CA ARG A 457 10.37 0.22 33.97
C ARG A 457 11.75 -0.40 33.85
N LYS A 458 12.12 -1.32 34.73
CA LYS A 458 13.39 -2.05 34.61
C LYS A 458 13.34 -3.09 33.51
N PHE A 459 12.16 -3.59 33.18
CA PHE A 459 11.96 -4.57 32.12
C PHE A 459 11.53 -3.91 30.83
N LEU A 460 10.47 -3.07 30.85
CA LEU A 460 9.95 -2.45 29.65
C LEU A 460 9.50 -0.99 29.85
N GLY A 461 8.43 -0.74 30.58
CA GLY A 461 7.93 0.62 30.83
C GLY A 461 7.26 1.28 29.61
N ALA A 462 6.62 0.52 28.73
CA ALA A 462 5.97 1.02 27.51
C ALA A 462 4.53 1.48 27.74
N LYS A 463 4.12 2.57 27.10
CA LYS A 463 2.72 3.02 27.10
C LYS A 463 1.83 1.98 26.44
N THR A 464 0.76 1.58 27.16
CA THR A 464 -0.06 0.45 26.73
C THR A 464 -1.55 0.73 26.90
N LEU A 465 -2.33 0.41 25.87
CA LEU A 465 -3.77 0.20 25.97
C LEU A 465 -4.01 -1.31 25.96
N PHE A 466 -4.62 -1.81 27.03
CA PHE A 466 -4.84 -3.23 27.26
C PHE A 466 -6.35 -3.50 27.41
N ALA A 467 -6.98 -4.03 26.39
CA ALA A 467 -8.38 -4.44 26.51
C ALA A 467 -8.49 -5.90 26.96
N THR A 468 -9.42 -6.15 27.84
CA THR A 468 -9.61 -7.48 28.42
C THR A 468 -11.08 -7.73 28.76
N HIS A 469 -11.43 -9.01 28.82
CA HIS A 469 -12.68 -9.50 29.40
C HIS A 469 -12.49 -10.04 30.83
N TYR A 470 -11.25 -10.12 31.29
CA TYR A 470 -10.94 -10.52 32.68
C TYR A 470 -11.16 -9.34 33.61
N HIS A 471 -12.25 -9.36 34.38
CA HIS A 471 -12.56 -8.30 35.35
C HIS A 471 -11.56 -8.28 36.49
N GLU A 472 -10.96 -9.41 36.82
CA GLU A 472 -9.96 -9.58 37.86
C GLU A 472 -8.71 -8.71 37.63
N LEU A 473 -8.40 -8.37 36.39
CA LEU A 473 -7.28 -7.47 36.05
C LEU A 473 -7.50 -6.03 36.55
N THR A 474 -8.73 -5.66 36.89
CA THR A 474 -9.01 -4.32 37.47
C THR A 474 -8.41 -4.15 38.87
N GLU A 475 -8.14 -5.26 39.59
CA GLU A 475 -7.46 -5.24 40.87
C GLU A 475 -6.01 -4.72 40.80
N LEU A 476 -5.42 -4.66 39.60
CA LEU A 476 -4.07 -4.16 39.41
C LEU A 476 -3.95 -2.64 39.66
N GLU A 477 -5.01 -1.85 39.51
CA GLU A 477 -4.98 -0.40 39.76
C GLU A 477 -4.63 -0.04 41.20
N GLY A 478 -4.99 -0.82 42.15
CA GLY A 478 -4.62 -0.59 43.54
C GLY A 478 -3.22 -1.12 43.93
N LYS A 479 -2.69 -2.04 43.13
CA LYS A 479 -1.45 -2.77 43.40
C LYS A 479 -0.25 -2.23 42.65
N ILE A 480 -0.48 -1.64 41.45
CA ILE A 480 0.55 -1.08 40.57
C ILE A 480 0.22 0.39 40.26
N ASN A 481 1.10 1.30 40.70
CA ASN A 481 0.83 2.74 40.67
C ASN A 481 0.63 3.34 39.27
N ASN A 482 1.11 2.72 38.19
CA ASN A 482 1.04 3.22 36.82
C ASN A 482 0.02 2.49 35.94
N VAL A 483 -0.82 1.64 36.55
CA VAL A 483 -1.95 0.98 35.90
C VAL A 483 -3.25 1.70 36.30
N ASN A 484 -4.09 1.99 35.32
CA ASN A 484 -5.38 2.67 35.53
C ASN A 484 -6.49 1.93 34.81
N ASN A 485 -7.63 1.82 35.45
CA ASN A 485 -8.80 1.14 34.90
C ASN A 485 -9.71 2.09 34.15
N TYR A 486 -10.21 1.60 33.05
CA TYR A 486 -11.23 2.25 32.22
C TYR A 486 -12.28 1.24 31.82
N CYS A 487 -13.48 1.71 31.57
CA CYS A 487 -14.55 0.87 31.04
C CYS A 487 -15.38 1.63 30.01
N ILE A 488 -16.16 0.90 29.24
CA ILE A 488 -17.13 1.51 28.34
C ILE A 488 -18.40 1.83 29.11
N ALA A 489 -18.86 3.07 29.01
CA ALA A 489 -20.08 3.51 29.62
C ALA A 489 -21.29 2.76 29.01
N VAL A 490 -22.12 2.20 29.88
CA VAL A 490 -23.33 1.48 29.55
C VAL A 490 -24.50 2.16 30.25
N LYS A 491 -25.60 2.32 29.51
CA LYS A 491 -26.88 2.79 30.11
C LYS A 491 -27.83 1.59 30.16
N GLU A 492 -28.21 1.21 31.38
CA GLU A 492 -29.23 0.20 31.62
C GLU A 492 -30.63 0.81 31.46
N GLN A 493 -31.49 0.22 30.68
CA GLN A 493 -32.89 0.59 30.48
C GLN A 493 -33.78 -0.63 30.75
N GLY A 494 -34.05 -0.91 32.03
CA GLY A 494 -34.75 -2.15 32.43
C GLY A 494 -33.87 -3.36 32.14
N ASP A 495 -34.38 -4.33 31.37
CA ASP A 495 -33.66 -5.53 30.93
C ASP A 495 -32.76 -5.33 29.71
N ASP A 496 -32.79 -4.14 29.09
CA ASP A 496 -32.03 -3.82 27.91
C ASP A 496 -30.85 -2.90 28.25
N ILE A 497 -29.77 -3.00 27.44
CA ILE A 497 -28.57 -2.19 27.60
C ILE A 497 -28.29 -1.39 26.33
N VAL A 498 -27.83 -0.15 26.52
CA VAL A 498 -27.35 0.71 25.45
C VAL A 498 -25.88 1.03 25.69
N PHE A 499 -25.04 0.63 24.75
CA PHE A 499 -23.61 0.96 24.79
C PHE A 499 -23.42 2.41 24.35
N LEU A 500 -22.95 3.26 25.23
CA LEU A 500 -22.71 4.67 24.94
C LEU A 500 -21.42 4.90 24.13
N ARG A 501 -20.60 3.86 23.91
CA ARG A 501 -19.32 3.91 23.20
C ARG A 501 -18.35 4.99 23.75
N LYS A 502 -18.56 5.41 24.99
CA LYS A 502 -17.72 6.37 25.71
C LYS A 502 -16.85 5.66 26.72
N ILE A 503 -15.55 5.90 26.67
CA ILE A 503 -14.58 5.41 27.63
C ILE A 503 -14.59 6.30 28.85
N ILE A 504 -14.79 5.73 30.03
CA ILE A 504 -14.81 6.42 31.32
C ILE A 504 -13.82 5.74 32.28
N LYS A 505 -13.36 6.48 33.27
CA LYS A 505 -12.47 5.95 34.33
C LYS A 505 -13.27 5.01 35.24
N GLY A 506 -12.66 3.89 35.61
CA GLY A 506 -13.22 2.86 36.49
C GLY A 506 -13.24 1.49 35.84
N GLY A 507 -13.50 0.44 36.64
CA GLY A 507 -13.70 -0.93 36.18
C GLY A 507 -15.17 -1.20 35.87
N ALA A 508 -15.47 -2.15 34.97
CA ALA A 508 -16.81 -2.67 34.81
C ALA A 508 -17.06 -3.75 35.84
N ASP A 509 -18.04 -3.53 36.71
CA ASP A 509 -18.38 -4.48 37.80
C ASP A 509 -19.24 -5.65 37.33
N LYS A 510 -19.79 -5.58 36.10
CA LYS A 510 -20.72 -6.58 35.57
C LYS A 510 -20.29 -7.07 34.18
N SER A 511 -20.49 -8.36 33.97
CA SER A 511 -20.42 -8.97 32.64
C SER A 511 -21.75 -8.75 31.90
N TYR A 512 -21.68 -8.30 30.65
CA TYR A 512 -22.86 -8.05 29.80
C TYR A 512 -23.03 -9.12 28.69
N GLY A 513 -22.37 -10.26 28.79
CA GLY A 513 -22.38 -11.31 27.75
C GLY A 513 -23.78 -11.84 27.44
N ILE A 514 -24.62 -12.02 28.46
CA ILE A 514 -26.00 -12.51 28.28
C ILE A 514 -26.89 -11.47 27.61
N GLN A 515 -26.72 -10.20 27.96
CA GLN A 515 -27.44 -9.09 27.31
C GLN A 515 -27.05 -8.93 25.85
N VAL A 516 -25.77 -9.09 25.53
CA VAL A 516 -25.29 -9.10 24.13
C VAL A 516 -25.88 -10.28 23.36
N ALA A 517 -25.97 -11.48 23.99
CA ALA A 517 -26.60 -12.63 23.36
C ALA A 517 -28.11 -12.39 23.08
N LYS A 518 -28.80 -11.72 23.97
CA LYS A 518 -30.19 -11.28 23.76
C LYS A 518 -30.31 -10.32 22.58
N LEU A 519 -29.43 -9.30 22.51
CA LEU A 519 -29.39 -8.34 21.39
C LEU A 519 -29.06 -9.01 20.05
N ALA A 520 -28.29 -10.09 20.07
CA ALA A 520 -27.96 -10.88 18.88
C ALA A 520 -29.11 -11.82 18.43
N GLY A 521 -30.20 -11.89 19.16
CA GLY A 521 -31.39 -12.70 18.82
C GLY A 521 -31.31 -14.14 19.30
N VAL A 522 -30.47 -14.45 20.32
CA VAL A 522 -30.52 -15.78 20.97
C VAL A 522 -31.88 -15.97 21.65
N PRO A 523 -32.56 -17.15 21.50
CA PRO A 523 -33.87 -17.39 22.04
C PRO A 523 -34.01 -17.11 23.56
N ASP A 524 -35.12 -16.48 23.97
CA ASP A 524 -35.34 -16.05 25.36
C ASP A 524 -35.25 -17.19 26.38
N VAL A 525 -35.61 -18.42 26.01
CA VAL A 525 -35.48 -19.61 26.85
C VAL A 525 -33.99 -19.89 27.20
N VAL A 526 -33.09 -19.72 26.22
CA VAL A 526 -31.65 -19.89 26.43
C VAL A 526 -31.12 -18.76 27.30
N ILE A 527 -31.56 -17.53 27.05
CA ILE A 527 -31.16 -16.33 27.81
C ILE A 527 -31.62 -16.46 29.27
N GLY A 528 -32.85 -16.87 29.52
CA GLY A 528 -33.40 -17.12 30.87
C GLY A 528 -32.57 -18.15 31.64
N ARG A 529 -32.28 -19.29 30.99
CA ARG A 529 -31.44 -20.33 31.60
C ARG A 529 -30.01 -19.88 31.87
N ALA A 530 -29.43 -19.10 30.98
CA ALA A 530 -28.07 -18.54 31.16
C ALA A 530 -28.01 -17.60 32.39
N LYS A 531 -29.05 -16.78 32.62
CA LYS A 531 -29.15 -15.92 33.81
C LYS A 531 -29.14 -16.74 35.10
N GLU A 532 -29.97 -17.80 35.18
CA GLU A 532 -30.01 -18.71 36.33
C GLU A 532 -28.65 -19.39 36.62
N ILE A 533 -27.95 -19.82 35.56
CA ILE A 533 -26.63 -20.45 35.69
C ILE A 533 -25.58 -19.46 36.21
N VAL A 534 -25.59 -18.22 35.71
CA VAL A 534 -24.64 -17.18 36.18
C VAL A 534 -24.86 -16.88 37.67
N GLU A 535 -26.10 -16.79 38.14
CA GLU A 535 -26.38 -16.60 39.56
C GLU A 535 -25.77 -17.73 40.41
N GLN A 536 -25.92 -18.98 39.96
CA GLN A 536 -25.36 -20.14 40.66
C GLN A 536 -23.82 -20.19 40.65
N LEU A 537 -23.18 -19.68 39.60
CA LEU A 537 -21.74 -19.63 39.46
C LEU A 537 -21.10 -18.47 40.24
N SER A 538 -21.82 -17.36 40.41
CA SER A 538 -21.33 -16.17 41.13
C SER A 538 -21.15 -16.42 42.63
N ASP A 539 -21.84 -17.41 43.21
CA ASP A 539 -21.68 -17.83 44.61
C ASP A 539 -20.34 -18.54 44.90
N ASN A 540 -19.56 -18.91 43.85
CA ASN A 540 -18.22 -19.54 43.97
C ASN A 540 -17.10 -18.54 43.60
N ASP A 541 -16.92 -17.49 44.38
CA ASP A 541 -16.12 -16.32 44.01
C ASP A 541 -14.60 -16.58 43.92
N ILE A 542 -14.04 -16.39 42.73
CA ILE A 542 -12.59 -16.41 42.44
C ILE A 542 -11.91 -15.12 42.95
N THR A 543 -12.67 -14.07 43.20
CA THR A 543 -12.22 -12.72 43.55
C THR A 543 -11.42 -12.69 44.85
N GLU A 544 -11.79 -13.48 45.86
CA GLU A 544 -11.04 -13.55 47.13
C GLU A 544 -9.62 -14.11 46.95
N LYS A 545 -9.42 -15.09 46.07
CA LYS A 545 -8.09 -15.67 45.77
C LYS A 545 -7.20 -14.70 45.00
N VAL A 546 -7.78 -13.92 44.09
CA VAL A 546 -7.04 -12.92 43.30
C VAL A 546 -6.59 -11.74 44.17
N GLN A 547 -7.41 -11.31 45.15
CA GLN A 547 -7.04 -10.25 46.09
C GLN A 547 -5.82 -10.62 46.98
N SER A 548 -5.56 -11.90 47.21
CA SER A 548 -4.43 -12.39 48.04
C SER A 548 -3.10 -12.49 47.26
N ILE A 549 -3.06 -12.32 45.95
CA ILE A 549 -1.83 -12.38 45.17
C ILE A 549 -0.96 -11.16 45.45
N ALA A 550 0.17 -11.37 46.14
CA ALA A 550 1.15 -10.33 46.44
C ALA A 550 1.94 -9.98 45.16
N ILE A 551 2.12 -8.70 44.91
CA ILE A 551 3.02 -8.22 43.86
C ILE A 551 4.45 -8.40 44.35
N ASP A 552 5.19 -9.32 43.75
CA ASP A 552 6.59 -9.58 44.09
C ASP A 552 7.48 -8.49 43.50
N ASN A 553 7.77 -7.46 44.28
CA ASN A 553 8.70 -6.37 43.96
C ASN A 553 10.18 -6.83 44.04
N ARG A 554 10.49 -8.07 43.69
CA ARG A 554 11.86 -8.58 43.74
C ARG A 554 12.70 -8.05 42.59
N SER A 555 13.43 -6.99 42.90
CA SER A 555 14.66 -6.63 42.22
C SER A 555 15.67 -7.75 42.30
N GLY A 556 16.00 -8.39 41.18
CA GLY A 556 17.27 -9.08 40.95
C GLY A 556 17.69 -10.12 42.01
N GLY A 557 17.05 -11.26 42.05
CA GLY A 557 17.50 -12.42 42.79
C GLY A 557 17.62 -13.64 41.87
N LYS A 558 18.76 -14.31 41.95
CA LYS A 558 19.11 -15.55 41.25
C LYS A 558 17.95 -16.54 41.26
N ALA A 559 17.64 -17.08 40.08
CA ALA A 559 16.71 -18.18 39.92
C ALA A 559 17.02 -19.29 40.95
N LYS A 560 16.13 -19.49 41.93
CA LYS A 560 16.12 -20.72 42.70
C LYS A 560 15.74 -21.85 41.77
N LYS A 561 16.57 -22.90 41.75
CA LYS A 561 16.24 -24.20 41.15
C LYS A 561 14.85 -24.60 41.62
N ALA A 562 13.97 -24.88 40.66
CA ALA A 562 12.68 -25.50 40.93
C ALA A 562 12.92 -26.83 41.69
N GLU A 563 12.34 -26.93 42.88
CA GLU A 563 12.19 -28.21 43.57
C GLU A 563 11.21 -29.07 42.79
N HIS A 564 11.51 -30.36 42.74
CA HIS A 564 10.80 -31.43 42.07
C HIS A 564 9.28 -31.25 42.07
N PHE A 565 8.69 -31.17 40.90
CA PHE A 565 7.30 -31.54 40.68
C PHE A 565 7.23 -33.07 40.69
N ASP A 566 6.38 -33.64 41.52
CA ASP A 566 6.13 -35.07 41.60
C ASP A 566 5.63 -35.60 40.23
N GLU A 567 6.18 -36.75 39.86
CA GLU A 567 5.97 -37.48 38.59
C GLU A 567 4.55 -38.03 38.38
N VAL A 568 3.54 -37.60 39.13
CA VAL A 568 2.22 -38.25 39.12
C VAL A 568 1.18 -37.60 38.20
N ASP A 569 1.37 -36.36 37.76
CA ASP A 569 0.35 -35.64 36.96
C ASP A 569 0.62 -35.54 35.43
N MET A 570 1.67 -36.19 34.93
CA MET A 570 1.98 -36.23 33.49
C MET A 570 1.23 -37.33 32.71
N ALA A 571 0.42 -38.14 33.39
CA ALA A 571 -0.29 -39.26 32.74
C ALA A 571 -1.66 -38.89 32.16
N GLN A 572 -2.12 -37.60 32.25
CA GLN A 572 -3.47 -37.22 31.81
C GLN A 572 -3.53 -36.16 30.71
N ILE A 573 -2.40 -35.77 30.13
CA ILE A 573 -2.33 -34.91 28.96
C ILE A 573 -1.64 -35.65 27.83
N SER A 574 -2.23 -36.73 27.36
CA SER A 574 -1.80 -37.40 26.14
C SER A 574 -3.01 -37.85 25.36
N LEU A 575 -3.69 -36.88 24.74
CA LEU A 575 -4.64 -37.18 23.67
C LEU A 575 -4.11 -36.75 22.29
N PHE A 576 -2.90 -36.25 22.23
CA PHE A 576 -2.09 -36.14 21.03
C PHE A 576 -0.72 -36.71 21.36
N ASP A 577 -0.57 -38.01 21.18
CA ASP A 577 0.75 -38.63 21.09
C ASP A 577 1.54 -37.86 20.04
N THR A 578 2.46 -37.04 20.49
CA THR A 578 3.57 -36.63 19.64
C THR A 578 4.25 -37.94 19.25
N VAL A 579 3.99 -38.39 18.04
CA VAL A 579 4.69 -39.51 17.43
C VAL A 579 6.17 -39.24 17.65
N LYS A 580 6.78 -40.07 18.49
CA LYS A 580 8.21 -39.97 18.78
C LYS A 580 8.92 -40.41 17.51
N ASP A 581 9.37 -39.43 16.72
CA ASP A 581 10.30 -39.67 15.60
C ASP A 581 11.69 -40.07 16.08
N GLU A 582 11.83 -40.39 17.36
CA GLU A 582 13.10 -40.79 17.99
C GLU A 582 13.74 -42.00 17.31
N ASP A 583 12.95 -42.96 16.85
CA ASP A 583 13.48 -44.16 16.17
C ASP A 583 13.99 -43.81 14.78
N VAL A 584 13.30 -42.92 14.03
CA VAL A 584 13.73 -42.47 12.71
C VAL A 584 14.95 -41.56 12.82
N LEU A 585 14.96 -40.68 13.81
CA LEU A 585 16.09 -39.81 14.11
C LEU A 585 17.30 -40.58 14.63
N LYS A 586 17.08 -41.62 15.42
CA LYS A 586 18.14 -42.51 15.92
C LYS A 586 18.76 -43.31 14.77
N GLU A 587 17.95 -43.93 13.91
CA GLU A 587 18.39 -44.68 12.76
C GLU A 587 19.12 -43.79 11.75
N LEU A 588 18.69 -42.53 11.57
CA LEU A 588 19.37 -41.56 10.73
C LEU A 588 20.73 -41.12 11.31
N LYS A 589 20.84 -40.98 12.64
CA LYS A 589 22.10 -40.63 13.34
C LYS A 589 23.10 -41.78 13.35
N GLU A 590 22.64 -43.03 13.39
CA GLU A 590 23.47 -44.23 13.40
C GLU A 590 23.89 -44.66 11.97
N ALA A 591 23.32 -44.09 10.92
CA ALA A 591 23.67 -44.38 9.53
C ALA A 591 25.06 -43.86 9.18
N ASP A 592 25.98 -44.78 8.83
CA ASP A 592 27.34 -44.44 8.39
C ASP A 592 27.36 -44.04 6.90
N ILE A 593 27.01 -42.79 6.63
CA ILE A 593 26.88 -42.25 5.27
C ILE A 593 28.22 -42.31 4.51
N SER A 594 29.33 -42.25 5.23
CA SER A 594 30.67 -42.23 4.62
C SER A 594 31.08 -43.56 3.99
N ASN A 595 30.51 -44.67 4.45
CA ASN A 595 30.79 -46.04 3.98
C ASN A 595 29.64 -46.68 3.19
N MET A 596 28.56 -45.93 2.92
CA MET A 596 27.42 -46.41 2.12
C MET A 596 27.65 -46.20 0.62
N THR A 597 27.22 -47.17 -0.19
CA THR A 597 27.12 -46.94 -1.64
C THR A 597 25.95 -45.99 -1.95
N PRO A 598 25.94 -45.27 -3.07
CA PRO A 598 24.80 -44.38 -3.44
C PRO A 598 23.46 -45.12 -3.46
N LEU A 599 23.43 -46.39 -3.80
CA LEU A 599 22.23 -47.23 -3.83
C LEU A 599 21.74 -47.56 -2.39
N ASP A 600 22.67 -47.85 -1.49
CA ASP A 600 22.33 -48.13 -0.07
C ASP A 600 21.83 -46.86 0.64
N ALA A 601 22.41 -45.71 0.33
CA ALA A 601 21.96 -44.43 0.86
C ALA A 601 20.53 -44.12 0.40
N LEU A 602 20.21 -44.33 -0.88
CA LEU A 602 18.88 -44.13 -1.44
C LEU A 602 17.84 -45.08 -0.83
N ASN A 603 18.19 -46.36 -0.66
CA ASN A 603 17.35 -47.37 -0.02
C ASN A 603 17.10 -47.05 1.44
N THR A 604 18.09 -46.54 2.17
CA THR A 604 17.96 -46.12 3.58
C THR A 604 17.03 -44.93 3.68
N LEU A 605 17.19 -43.92 2.82
CA LEU A 605 16.29 -42.76 2.78
C LEU A 605 14.85 -43.17 2.44
N TYR A 606 14.65 -44.05 1.47
CA TYR A 606 13.32 -44.53 1.12
C TYR A 606 12.66 -45.29 2.26
N ARG A 607 13.43 -46.12 3.00
CA ARG A 607 12.97 -46.87 4.18
C ARG A 607 12.57 -45.91 5.31
N LEU A 608 13.38 -44.89 5.60
CA LEU A 608 13.07 -43.87 6.61
C LEU A 608 11.83 -43.05 6.25
N GLN A 609 11.70 -42.68 4.97
CA GLN A 609 10.53 -42.00 4.45
C GLN A 609 9.27 -42.88 4.51
N SER A 610 9.37 -44.15 4.18
CA SER A 610 8.25 -45.09 4.30
C SER A 610 7.82 -45.31 5.74
N LYS A 611 8.76 -45.31 6.70
CA LYS A 611 8.45 -45.38 8.13
C LYS A 611 7.69 -44.12 8.60
N LEU A 612 8.00 -42.95 8.06
CA LEU A 612 7.27 -41.69 8.34
C LEU A 612 5.88 -41.70 7.72
N ASN A 613 5.76 -42.11 6.45
CA ASN A 613 4.49 -42.10 5.71
C ASN A 613 3.48 -43.17 6.13
N ASN A 614 3.93 -44.32 6.66
CA ASN A 614 3.04 -45.41 7.11
C ASN A 614 2.50 -45.22 8.53
N ARG A 615 2.78 -44.08 9.16
CA ARG A 615 2.29 -43.71 10.52
C ARG A 615 1.10 -42.75 10.51
N TRP A 616 0.59 -42.42 9.31
CA TRP A 616 -0.62 -41.60 9.12
C TRP A 616 -1.75 -42.42 8.51
#